data_1298a259badae4ab2a105140bb1b3d3c
#
_entry.id   1298a259badae4ab2a105140bb1b3d3c
#
_cell.length_a   1.000
_cell.length_b   1.000
_cell.length_c   1.000
_cell.angle_alpha   90.00
_cell.angle_beta   90.00
_cell.angle_gamma   90.00
#
_symmetry.space_group_name_H-M   'P 1'
#
loop_
_entity.id
_entity.type
_entity.pdbx_description
1 polymer ?
#
loop_
_entity_poly.entity_id
_entity_poly.type
_entity_poly.pdbx_seq_one_letter_code
_entity_poly.pdbx_strand_id
1 'polypeptide(L)'
;IYEMSGKNGMRQIDDIRHRLDLGSDTYALEKISYENVNELCNILKEFKNIMQTYKVSAYKACGTSAIREALNTKILLDHISQRTGIQIDVLSNSEQRFMNYKAVAYKTDEFNRILEQDTAILDIGGGSIQLSLFEKGTLTTTQNMRLGVLRLQERLMHLNASSMKMEELIDEMITSQLSVFKKMYLKDREIKNIMLPMPYNIQRP
;
A
#
# COMPACT_ATOMS: atom_id res chain seq x y z
N ILE A 1 -3.12 17.31 -1.82
CA ILE A 1 -3.77 18.37 -1.01
C ILE A 1 -5.24 18.41 -1.40
N TYR A 2 -6.12 18.54 -0.42
CA TYR A 2 -7.55 18.55 -0.62
C TYR A 2 -8.17 19.78 0.05
N GLU A 3 -9.15 20.37 -0.61
CA GLU A 3 -10.07 21.33 0.00
C GLU A 3 -11.33 20.62 0.45
N MET A 4 -11.73 20.85 1.70
CA MET A 4 -12.95 20.27 2.27
C MET A 4 -13.99 21.37 2.46
N SER A 5 -15.16 21.19 1.88
CA SER A 5 -16.28 22.13 1.96
C SER A 5 -17.57 21.42 2.34
N GLY A 6 -18.34 22.00 3.28
CA GLY A 6 -19.63 21.44 3.66
C GLY A 6 -20.68 21.36 2.54
N LYS A 7 -20.52 22.17 1.49
CA LYS A 7 -21.44 22.19 0.32
C LYS A 7 -20.98 21.31 -0.83
N ASN A 8 -19.65 21.23 -1.07
CA ASN A 8 -19.10 20.60 -2.27
C ASN A 8 -18.31 19.30 -1.96
N GLY A 9 -18.31 18.85 -0.69
CA GLY A 9 -17.56 17.68 -0.27
C GLY A 9 -16.04 17.92 -0.33
N MET A 10 -15.30 16.92 -0.80
CA MET A 10 -13.84 16.92 -0.88
C MET A 10 -13.38 17.12 -2.33
N ARG A 11 -12.55 18.14 -2.57
CA ARG A 11 -11.96 18.44 -3.88
C ARG A 11 -10.44 18.32 -3.79
N GLN A 12 -9.85 17.54 -4.67
CA GLN A 12 -8.39 17.48 -4.81
C GLN A 12 -7.88 18.77 -5.46
N ILE A 13 -6.90 19.41 -4.82
CA ILE A 13 -6.22 20.62 -5.32
C ILE A 13 -4.90 20.24 -5.97
N ASP A 14 -4.14 19.34 -5.32
CA ASP A 14 -2.80 18.99 -5.76
C ASP A 14 -2.45 17.53 -5.38
N ASP A 15 -1.57 16.91 -6.18
CA ASP A 15 -1.02 15.57 -5.94
C ASP A 15 0.48 15.59 -6.26
N ILE A 16 1.31 15.63 -5.22
CA ILE A 16 2.75 15.75 -5.33
C ILE A 16 3.38 14.44 -4.93
N ARG A 17 4.25 13.90 -5.78
CA ARG A 17 4.89 12.60 -5.58
C ARG A 17 6.40 12.72 -5.72
N HIS A 18 7.09 12.13 -4.75
CA HIS A 18 8.52 11.89 -4.82
C HIS A 18 8.77 10.38 -4.87
N ARG A 19 9.72 9.99 -5.70
CA ARG A 19 10.15 8.59 -5.76
C ARG A 19 11.24 8.38 -4.72
N LEU A 20 10.98 7.49 -3.77
CA LEU A 20 11.94 7.08 -2.75
C LEU A 20 11.78 5.58 -2.49
N ASP A 21 12.87 4.84 -2.61
CA ASP A 21 12.84 3.38 -2.51
C ASP A 21 13.21 2.88 -1.11
N LEU A 22 12.32 3.14 -0.15
CA LEU A 22 12.47 2.60 1.21
C LEU A 22 12.24 1.08 1.26
N GLY A 23 11.53 0.54 0.28
CA GLY A 23 11.17 -0.87 0.25
C GLY A 23 12.36 -1.77 -0.01
N SER A 24 13.26 -1.41 -0.93
CA SER A 24 14.48 -2.18 -1.21
C SER A 24 15.32 -2.34 0.05
N ASP A 25 15.56 -1.26 0.79
CA ASP A 25 16.30 -1.33 2.05
C ASP A 25 15.64 -2.30 3.05
N THR A 26 14.33 -2.14 3.25
CA THR A 26 13.61 -2.94 4.25
C THR A 26 13.55 -4.42 3.86
N TYR A 27 13.35 -4.73 2.58
CA TYR A 27 13.17 -6.12 2.13
C TYR A 27 14.48 -6.85 1.91
N ALA A 28 15.59 -6.12 1.61
CA ALA A 28 16.92 -6.68 1.48
C ALA A 28 17.70 -6.68 2.79
N LEU A 29 17.64 -5.58 3.56
CA LEU A 29 18.51 -5.34 4.72
C LEU A 29 17.76 -5.39 6.06
N GLU A 30 16.44 -5.57 6.05
CA GLU A 30 15.54 -5.52 7.23
C GLU A 30 15.57 -4.16 7.97
N LYS A 31 16.19 -3.15 7.42
CA LYS A 31 16.32 -1.80 8.00
C LYS A 31 16.39 -0.75 6.90
N ILE A 32 15.95 0.47 7.20
CA ILE A 32 16.10 1.60 6.28
C ILE A 32 17.46 2.26 6.54
N SER A 33 18.23 2.50 5.48
CA SER A 33 19.56 3.10 5.50
C SER A 33 19.51 4.57 5.96
N TYR A 34 20.62 5.06 6.46
CA TYR A 34 20.72 6.45 6.89
C TYR A 34 20.58 7.44 5.72
N GLU A 35 21.05 7.06 4.55
CA GLU A 35 20.93 7.80 3.30
C GLU A 35 19.44 7.99 2.94
N ASN A 36 18.68 6.92 2.90
CA ASN A 36 17.24 6.95 2.61
C ASN A 36 16.45 7.70 3.68
N VAL A 37 16.85 7.62 4.95
CA VAL A 37 16.24 8.42 6.03
C VAL A 37 16.48 9.92 5.82
N ASN A 38 17.71 10.31 5.45
CA ASN A 38 18.03 11.71 5.17
C ASN A 38 17.25 12.26 3.98
N GLU A 39 17.15 11.49 2.90
CA GLU A 39 16.37 11.85 1.71
C GLU A 39 14.89 12.00 2.07
N LEU A 40 14.33 11.06 2.81
CA LEU A 40 12.95 11.15 3.31
C LEU A 40 12.74 12.42 4.15
N CYS A 41 13.68 12.77 5.02
CA CYS A 41 13.59 14.01 5.80
C CYS A 41 13.60 15.26 4.92
N ASN A 42 14.37 15.27 3.84
CA ASN A 42 14.39 16.39 2.91
C ASN A 42 13.05 16.51 2.15
N ILE A 43 12.53 15.42 1.64
CA ILE A 43 11.21 15.37 0.99
C ILE A 43 10.11 15.84 1.95
N LEU A 44 10.13 15.39 3.20
CA LEU A 44 9.13 15.81 4.20
C LEU A 44 9.22 17.29 4.54
N LYS A 45 10.42 17.89 4.53
CA LYS A 45 10.58 19.34 4.67
C LYS A 45 9.99 20.11 3.48
N GLU A 46 10.19 19.61 2.26
CA GLU A 46 9.55 20.16 1.07
C GLU A 46 8.03 20.10 1.19
N PHE A 47 7.47 18.96 1.58
CA PHE A 47 6.02 18.81 1.81
C PHE A 47 5.53 19.79 2.88
N LYS A 48 6.30 20.01 3.94
CA LYS A 48 5.96 21.01 4.97
C LYS A 48 5.88 22.42 4.40
N ASN A 49 6.84 22.81 3.57
CA ASN A 49 6.82 24.11 2.90
C ASN A 49 5.63 24.25 1.95
N ILE A 50 5.31 23.20 1.20
CA ILE A 50 4.14 23.17 0.32
C ILE A 50 2.85 23.30 1.12
N MET A 51 2.72 22.55 2.23
CA MET A 51 1.55 22.67 3.13
C MET A 51 1.40 24.10 3.68
N GLN A 52 2.50 24.77 4.01
CA GLN A 52 2.47 26.18 4.44
C GLN A 52 1.98 27.11 3.32
N THR A 53 2.48 26.92 2.10
CA THR A 53 2.07 27.70 0.91
C THR A 53 0.57 27.59 0.65
N TYR A 54 0.03 26.37 0.74
CA TYR A 54 -1.40 26.12 0.58
C TYR A 54 -2.24 26.43 1.85
N LYS A 55 -1.60 26.88 2.93
CA LYS A 55 -2.24 27.16 4.23
C LYS A 55 -3.04 25.94 4.74
N VAL A 56 -2.46 24.75 4.63
CA VAL A 56 -3.08 23.52 5.07
C VAL A 56 -3.36 23.59 6.57
N SER A 57 -4.61 23.38 6.97
CA SER A 57 -5.05 23.47 8.38
C SER A 57 -4.81 22.18 9.17
N ALA A 58 -4.76 21.02 8.49
CA ALA A 58 -4.50 19.73 9.10
C ALA A 58 -3.83 18.78 8.10
N TYR A 59 -2.98 17.89 8.59
CA TYR A 59 -2.37 16.84 7.78
C TYR A 59 -2.38 15.51 8.52
N LYS A 60 -2.23 14.43 7.77
CA LYS A 60 -1.95 13.10 8.30
C LYS A 60 -0.82 12.48 7.50
N ALA A 61 0.26 12.06 8.18
CA ALA A 61 1.35 11.32 7.58
C ALA A 61 1.29 9.86 8.04
N CYS A 62 1.29 8.93 7.07
CA CYS A 62 1.17 7.50 7.34
C CYS A 62 2.33 6.74 6.73
N GLY A 63 2.95 5.86 7.51
CA GLY A 63 3.91 4.87 7.06
C GLY A 63 3.24 3.51 6.85
N THR A 64 3.63 2.80 5.78
CA THR A 64 3.08 1.47 5.46
C THR A 64 4.18 0.40 5.52
N SER A 65 4.08 -0.65 4.71
CA SER A 65 4.89 -1.87 4.83
C SER A 65 6.40 -1.64 4.96
N ALA A 66 7.00 -0.74 4.17
CA ALA A 66 8.44 -0.49 4.26
C ALA A 66 8.86 0.04 5.63
N ILE A 67 8.16 1.05 6.15
CA ILE A 67 8.45 1.60 7.49
C ILE A 67 8.02 0.62 8.58
N ARG A 68 6.87 -0.03 8.44
CA ARG A 68 6.33 -0.95 9.45
C ARG A 68 7.22 -2.17 9.70
N GLU A 69 7.85 -2.71 8.66
CA GLU A 69 8.62 -3.93 8.73
C GLU A 69 10.13 -3.71 9.00
N ALA A 70 10.59 -2.47 8.98
CA ALA A 70 11.98 -2.16 9.27
C ALA A 70 12.29 -2.32 10.78
N LEU A 71 13.38 -2.99 11.11
CA LEU A 71 13.82 -3.21 12.50
C LEU A 71 14.16 -1.90 13.22
N ASN A 72 14.59 -0.87 12.50
CA ASN A 72 14.97 0.43 13.05
C ASN A 72 13.83 1.46 13.05
N THR A 73 12.57 1.04 12.89
CA THR A 73 11.39 1.94 12.77
C THR A 73 11.31 2.98 13.88
N LYS A 74 11.51 2.60 15.14
CA LYS A 74 11.39 3.55 16.26
C LYS A 74 12.42 4.68 16.16
N ILE A 75 13.69 4.32 15.93
CA ILE A 75 14.79 5.29 15.80
C ILE A 75 14.55 6.20 14.59
N LEU A 76 14.10 5.61 13.49
CA LEU A 76 13.76 6.32 12.26
C LEU A 76 12.64 7.36 12.49
N LEU A 77 11.57 6.99 13.15
CA LEU A 77 10.43 7.89 13.42
C LEU A 77 10.81 9.04 14.33
N ASP A 78 11.59 8.77 15.38
CA ASP A 78 12.13 9.79 16.26
C ASP A 78 13.03 10.78 15.51
N HIS A 79 13.92 10.26 14.66
CA HIS A 79 14.81 11.09 13.85
C HIS A 79 14.04 11.98 12.87
N ILE A 80 13.04 11.42 12.17
CA ILE A 80 12.16 12.16 11.26
C ILE A 80 11.43 13.26 12.01
N SER A 81 10.82 12.93 13.15
CA SER A 81 10.07 13.89 13.98
C SER A 81 10.96 15.05 14.43
N GLN A 82 12.16 14.78 14.93
CA GLN A 82 13.11 15.79 15.38
C GLN A 82 13.58 16.70 14.23
N ARG A 83 13.85 16.14 13.05
CA ARG A 83 14.39 16.90 11.91
C ARG A 83 13.36 17.67 11.12
N THR A 84 12.12 17.22 11.08
CA THR A 84 11.08 17.78 10.20
C THR A 84 9.90 18.37 10.97
N GLY A 85 9.70 17.94 12.22
CA GLY A 85 8.50 18.22 13.00
C GLY A 85 7.26 17.46 12.51
N ILE A 86 7.40 16.51 11.56
CA ILE A 86 6.32 15.68 11.08
C ILE A 86 6.29 14.37 11.86
N GLN A 87 5.12 14.03 12.38
CA GLN A 87 4.88 12.75 13.02
C GLN A 87 4.23 11.79 12.02
N ILE A 88 4.75 10.58 11.95
CA ILE A 88 4.28 9.54 11.03
C ILE A 88 3.60 8.43 11.85
N ASP A 89 2.33 8.17 11.56
CA ASP A 89 1.59 7.03 12.08
C ASP A 89 1.92 5.78 11.26
N VAL A 90 2.44 4.74 11.87
CA VAL A 90 2.69 3.47 11.19
C VAL A 90 1.42 2.64 11.19
N LEU A 91 0.82 2.49 10.01
CA LEU A 91 -0.42 1.75 9.87
C LEU A 91 -0.19 0.24 9.95
N SER A 92 -1.01 -0.45 10.73
CA SER A 92 -1.15 -1.91 10.64
C SER A 92 -1.73 -2.32 9.28
N ASN A 93 -1.58 -3.60 8.91
CA ASN A 93 -2.20 -4.12 7.69
C ASN A 93 -3.74 -3.92 7.68
N SER A 94 -4.38 -4.03 8.84
CA SER A 94 -5.83 -3.85 8.97
C SER A 94 -6.25 -2.40 8.80
N GLU A 95 -5.53 -1.45 9.37
CA GLU A 95 -5.80 -0.02 9.21
C GLU A 95 -5.57 0.43 7.77
N GLN A 96 -4.46 0.01 7.16
CA GLN A 96 -4.17 0.31 5.75
C GLN A 96 -5.30 -0.19 4.85
N ARG A 97 -5.73 -1.43 5.04
CA ARG A 97 -6.84 -2.03 4.29
C ARG A 97 -8.15 -1.27 4.49
N PHE A 98 -8.49 -0.92 5.73
CA PHE A 98 -9.69 -0.16 6.04
C PHE A 98 -9.69 1.20 5.34
N MET A 99 -8.55 1.88 5.30
CA MET A 99 -8.41 3.15 4.58
C MET A 99 -8.58 2.97 3.06
N ASN A 100 -8.01 1.89 2.50
CA ASN A 100 -8.16 1.57 1.08
C ASN A 100 -9.63 1.31 0.72
N TYR A 101 -10.36 0.53 1.54
CA TYR A 101 -11.78 0.29 1.30
C TYR A 101 -12.62 1.56 1.41
N LYS A 102 -12.35 2.40 2.42
CA LYS A 102 -13.03 3.70 2.53
C LYS A 102 -12.78 4.58 1.31
N ALA A 103 -11.54 4.63 0.82
CA ALA A 103 -11.19 5.42 -0.35
C ALA A 103 -11.92 4.96 -1.61
N VAL A 104 -12.11 3.65 -1.79
CA VAL A 104 -12.86 3.09 -2.92
C VAL A 104 -14.37 3.29 -2.71
N ALA A 105 -14.91 3.01 -1.53
CA ALA A 105 -16.33 3.14 -1.22
C ALA A 105 -16.84 4.60 -1.34
N TYR A 106 -15.99 5.57 -1.02
CA TYR A 106 -16.34 6.99 -1.15
C TYR A 106 -16.55 7.45 -2.61
N LYS A 107 -16.03 6.71 -3.57
CA LYS A 107 -15.96 7.17 -4.96
C LYS A 107 -17.10 6.72 -5.85
N THR A 108 -17.74 5.61 -5.56
CA THR A 108 -18.77 5.06 -6.47
C THR A 108 -19.86 4.28 -5.75
N ASP A 109 -21.12 4.63 -6.04
CA ASP A 109 -22.27 3.77 -5.73
C ASP A 109 -22.15 2.39 -6.40
N GLU A 110 -21.39 2.29 -7.47
CA GLU A 110 -21.05 1.06 -8.18
C GLU A 110 -20.27 0.08 -7.32
N PHE A 111 -19.37 0.59 -6.44
CA PHE A 111 -18.60 -0.26 -5.53
C PHE A 111 -19.51 -1.07 -4.60
N ASN A 112 -20.53 -0.43 -4.04
CA ASN A 112 -21.47 -1.11 -3.15
C ASN A 112 -22.25 -2.22 -3.89
N ARG A 113 -22.68 -1.97 -5.14
CA ARG A 113 -23.37 -2.95 -5.98
C ARG A 113 -22.50 -4.15 -6.32
N ILE A 114 -21.20 -3.92 -6.57
CA ILE A 114 -20.25 -5.00 -6.85
C ILE A 114 -20.03 -5.85 -5.61
N LEU A 115 -19.95 -5.23 -4.42
CA LEU A 115 -19.77 -5.95 -3.16
C LEU A 115 -21.00 -6.78 -2.74
N GLU A 116 -22.20 -6.47 -3.25
CA GLU A 116 -23.39 -7.30 -3.03
C GLU A 116 -23.27 -8.70 -3.64
N GLN A 117 -22.36 -8.86 -4.61
CA GLN A 117 -22.00 -10.15 -5.19
C GLN A 117 -20.74 -10.71 -4.51
N ASP A 118 -20.45 -11.99 -4.81
CA ASP A 118 -19.21 -12.62 -4.32
C ASP A 118 -18.01 -12.00 -5.02
N THR A 119 -17.30 -11.14 -4.30
CA THR A 119 -16.25 -10.27 -4.85
C THR A 119 -14.94 -10.49 -4.12
N ALA A 120 -13.86 -10.64 -4.88
CA ALA A 120 -12.49 -10.59 -4.37
C ALA A 120 -11.88 -9.21 -4.63
N ILE A 121 -11.26 -8.62 -3.61
CA ILE A 121 -10.47 -7.39 -3.75
C ILE A 121 -9.00 -7.75 -3.55
N LEU A 122 -8.17 -7.46 -4.57
CA LEU A 122 -6.71 -7.62 -4.49
C LEU A 122 -6.04 -6.25 -4.45
N ASP A 123 -5.35 -5.98 -3.35
CA ASP A 123 -4.49 -4.80 -3.21
C ASP A 123 -3.02 -5.24 -3.31
N ILE A 124 -2.37 -4.86 -4.42
CA ILE A 124 -0.99 -5.24 -4.75
C ILE A 124 -0.07 -4.08 -4.39
N GLY A 125 0.65 -4.24 -3.28
CA GLY A 125 1.63 -3.27 -2.82
C GLY A 125 3.08 -3.68 -3.06
N GLY A 126 4.02 -2.83 -2.69
CA GLY A 126 5.46 -3.14 -2.79
C GLY A 126 5.90 -4.30 -1.89
N GLY A 127 5.36 -4.41 -0.68
CA GLY A 127 5.76 -5.43 0.30
C GLY A 127 4.85 -6.64 0.37
N SER A 128 3.59 -6.51 0.00
CA SER A 128 2.59 -7.57 0.14
C SER A 128 1.43 -7.43 -0.84
N ILE A 129 0.74 -8.55 -1.05
CA ILE A 129 -0.57 -8.60 -1.71
C ILE A 129 -1.60 -8.86 -0.62
N GLN A 130 -2.63 -8.03 -0.55
CA GLN A 130 -3.79 -8.25 0.31
C GLN A 130 -4.95 -8.78 -0.52
N LEU A 131 -5.46 -9.93 -0.14
CA LEU A 131 -6.62 -10.55 -0.77
C LEU A 131 -7.78 -10.55 0.23
N SER A 132 -8.92 -10.00 -0.18
CA SER A 132 -10.12 -9.90 0.66
C SER A 132 -11.34 -10.41 -0.08
N LEU A 133 -12.15 -11.20 0.59
CA LEU A 133 -13.38 -11.75 0.04
C LEU A 133 -14.58 -11.07 0.69
N PHE A 134 -15.49 -10.65 -0.17
CA PHE A 134 -16.80 -10.11 0.21
C PHE A 134 -17.90 -11.04 -0.27
N GLU A 135 -18.89 -11.25 0.58
CA GLU A 135 -20.10 -12.00 0.31
C GLU A 135 -21.28 -11.16 0.74
N LYS A 136 -22.18 -10.84 -0.20
CA LYS A 136 -23.38 -10.01 0.06
C LYS A 136 -23.07 -8.72 0.83
N GLY A 137 -22.04 -8.00 0.39
CA GLY A 137 -21.60 -6.74 1.00
C GLY A 137 -20.79 -6.89 2.29
N THR A 138 -20.60 -8.11 2.79
CA THR A 138 -19.88 -8.35 4.06
C THR A 138 -18.49 -8.92 3.80
N LEU A 139 -17.48 -8.36 4.47
CA LEU A 139 -16.12 -8.89 4.45
C LEU A 139 -16.08 -10.24 5.21
N THR A 140 -15.89 -11.33 4.50
CA THR A 140 -15.87 -12.68 5.09
C THR A 140 -14.48 -13.13 5.49
N THR A 141 -13.48 -12.78 4.70
CA THR A 141 -12.08 -13.09 5.02
C THR A 141 -11.11 -12.14 4.36
N THR A 142 -9.91 -12.11 4.90
CA THR A 142 -8.80 -11.34 4.34
C THR A 142 -7.48 -12.00 4.71
N GLN A 143 -6.60 -12.06 3.74
CA GLN A 143 -5.24 -12.59 3.93
C GLN A 143 -4.23 -11.61 3.36
N ASN A 144 -3.13 -11.42 4.09
CA ASN A 144 -1.98 -10.68 3.64
C ASN A 144 -0.88 -11.69 3.25
N MET A 145 -0.50 -11.68 1.98
CA MET A 145 0.58 -12.49 1.42
C MET A 145 1.82 -11.63 1.26
N ARG A 146 2.97 -12.06 1.77
CA ARG A 146 4.24 -11.32 1.69
C ARG A 146 4.89 -11.51 0.30
N LEU A 147 4.14 -11.13 -0.74
CA LEU A 147 4.45 -11.29 -2.17
C LEU A 147 4.32 -9.96 -2.93
N GLY A 148 4.62 -8.84 -2.29
CA GLY A 148 4.59 -7.54 -2.94
C GLY A 148 5.69 -7.39 -4.01
N VAL A 149 5.48 -6.47 -4.95
CA VAL A 149 6.32 -6.32 -6.14
C VAL A 149 7.79 -6.09 -5.80
N LEU A 150 8.09 -5.16 -4.90
CA LEU A 150 9.48 -4.86 -4.49
C LEU A 150 10.10 -6.02 -3.73
N ARG A 151 9.34 -6.67 -2.86
CA ARG A 151 9.83 -7.84 -2.11
C ARG A 151 10.16 -9.02 -3.04
N LEU A 152 9.36 -9.27 -4.06
CA LEU A 152 9.63 -10.29 -5.06
C LEU A 152 10.88 -9.93 -5.86
N GLN A 153 10.98 -8.68 -6.29
CA GLN A 153 12.15 -8.18 -7.02
C GLN A 153 13.43 -8.39 -6.23
N GLU A 154 13.48 -8.00 -4.96
CA GLU A 154 14.65 -8.20 -4.10
C GLU A 154 15.02 -9.68 -3.93
N ARG A 155 14.03 -10.55 -3.69
CA ARG A 155 14.27 -11.99 -3.59
C ARG A 155 14.85 -12.58 -4.86
N LEU A 156 14.38 -12.15 -6.03
CA LEU A 156 14.82 -12.66 -7.32
C LEU A 156 16.21 -12.15 -7.74
N MET A 157 16.55 -10.90 -7.36
CA MET A 157 17.89 -10.35 -7.60
C MET A 157 19.00 -11.21 -6.99
N HIS A 158 18.78 -11.78 -5.83
CA HIS A 158 19.73 -12.66 -5.14
C HIS A 158 19.88 -14.04 -5.79
N LEU A 159 18.97 -14.45 -6.67
CA LEU A 159 18.98 -15.79 -7.27
C LEU A 159 19.78 -15.88 -8.57
N ASN A 160 20.27 -14.76 -9.13
CA ASN A 160 20.99 -14.71 -10.42
C ASN A 160 20.31 -15.54 -11.53
N ALA A 161 18.97 -15.63 -11.50
CA ALA A 161 18.22 -16.44 -12.44
C ALA A 161 18.00 -15.70 -13.76
N SER A 162 17.89 -16.44 -14.88
CA SER A 162 17.45 -15.88 -16.16
C SER A 162 16.02 -15.35 -16.06
N SER A 163 15.62 -14.39 -16.90
CA SER A 163 14.28 -13.79 -16.88
C SER A 163 13.16 -14.84 -16.93
N MET A 164 13.33 -15.89 -17.75
CA MET A 164 12.34 -16.98 -17.84
C MET A 164 12.20 -17.76 -16.52
N LYS A 165 13.32 -18.06 -15.85
CA LYS A 165 13.29 -18.72 -14.54
C LYS A 165 12.69 -17.82 -13.45
N MET A 166 12.84 -16.49 -13.58
CA MET A 166 12.21 -15.55 -12.66
C MET A 166 10.69 -15.57 -12.77
N GLU A 167 10.14 -15.60 -13.99
CA GLU A 167 8.69 -15.69 -14.20
C GLU A 167 8.12 -16.99 -13.63
N GLU A 168 8.78 -18.14 -13.89
CA GLU A 168 8.37 -19.43 -13.34
C GLU A 168 8.38 -19.42 -11.81
N LEU A 169 9.40 -18.85 -11.17
CA LEU A 169 9.49 -18.75 -9.72
C LEU A 169 8.39 -17.83 -9.12
N ILE A 170 8.11 -16.71 -9.78
CA ILE A 170 7.02 -15.82 -9.36
C ILE A 170 5.69 -16.57 -9.44
N ASP A 171 5.43 -17.25 -10.55
CA ASP A 171 4.20 -18.00 -10.75
C ASP A 171 4.04 -19.10 -9.69
N GLU A 172 5.09 -19.87 -9.42
CA GLU A 172 5.10 -20.89 -8.39
C GLU A 172 4.81 -20.30 -6.99
N MET A 173 5.46 -19.19 -6.64
CA MET A 173 5.27 -18.53 -5.34
C MET A 173 3.83 -18.03 -5.17
N ILE A 174 3.29 -17.38 -6.21
CA ILE A 174 1.92 -16.85 -6.19
C ILE A 174 0.93 -18.00 -6.16
N THR A 175 1.09 -18.98 -7.05
CA THR A 175 0.20 -20.16 -7.17
C THR A 175 0.17 -20.95 -5.87
N SER A 176 1.30 -21.16 -5.22
CA SER A 176 1.39 -21.84 -3.92
C SER A 176 0.53 -21.14 -2.87
N GLN A 177 0.68 -19.81 -2.70
CA GLN A 177 -0.09 -19.04 -1.73
C GLN A 177 -1.59 -18.98 -2.08
N LEU A 178 -1.91 -18.81 -3.36
CA LEU A 178 -3.31 -18.80 -3.82
C LEU A 178 -3.97 -20.17 -3.66
N SER A 179 -3.24 -21.26 -3.86
CA SER A 179 -3.76 -22.62 -3.68
C SER A 179 -4.17 -22.87 -2.23
N VAL A 180 -3.34 -22.44 -1.27
CA VAL A 180 -3.66 -22.49 0.15
C VAL A 180 -4.91 -21.65 0.44
N PHE A 181 -4.95 -20.41 -0.06
CA PHE A 181 -6.10 -19.53 0.13
C PHE A 181 -7.39 -20.11 -0.44
N LYS A 182 -7.34 -20.61 -1.69
CA LYS A 182 -8.49 -21.25 -2.33
C LYS A 182 -9.02 -22.42 -1.52
N LYS A 183 -8.14 -23.30 -1.08
CA LYS A 183 -8.49 -24.48 -0.29
C LYS A 183 -9.13 -24.12 1.05
N MET A 184 -8.65 -23.07 1.71
CA MET A 184 -9.13 -22.67 3.04
C MET A 184 -10.43 -21.87 2.98
N TYR A 185 -10.56 -20.96 2.03
CA TYR A 185 -11.59 -19.93 2.07
C TYR A 185 -12.60 -19.96 0.90
N LEU A 186 -12.19 -20.40 -0.29
CA LEU A 186 -13.11 -20.47 -1.41
C LEU A 186 -13.87 -21.81 -1.43
N LYS A 187 -13.20 -22.93 -1.13
CA LYS A 187 -13.76 -24.28 -1.29
C LYS A 187 -14.38 -24.43 -2.69
N ASP A 188 -15.71 -24.54 -2.74
CA ASP A 188 -16.48 -24.66 -3.98
C ASP A 188 -17.18 -23.36 -4.39
N ARG A 189 -16.80 -22.23 -3.78
CA ARG A 189 -17.40 -20.92 -4.09
C ARG A 189 -16.82 -20.35 -5.38
N GLU A 190 -17.69 -19.80 -6.20
CA GLU A 190 -17.31 -19.07 -7.40
C GLU A 190 -17.26 -17.57 -7.10
N ILE A 191 -16.11 -16.94 -7.42
CA ILE A 191 -15.95 -15.49 -7.32
C ILE A 191 -16.45 -14.87 -8.61
N LYS A 192 -17.45 -14.00 -8.51
CA LYS A 192 -18.07 -13.34 -9.66
C LYS A 192 -17.29 -12.12 -10.12
N ASN A 193 -16.68 -11.40 -9.18
CA ASN A 193 -15.96 -10.17 -9.49
C ASN A 193 -14.58 -10.18 -8.82
N ILE A 194 -13.58 -9.67 -9.55
CA ILE A 194 -12.25 -9.37 -9.00
C ILE A 194 -11.99 -7.88 -9.18
N MET A 195 -11.76 -7.18 -8.08
CA MET A 195 -11.41 -5.77 -8.08
C MET A 195 -9.95 -5.58 -7.73
N LEU A 196 -9.29 -4.76 -8.52
CA LEU A 196 -7.95 -4.24 -8.25
C LEU A 196 -8.11 -2.77 -7.89
N PRO A 197 -8.03 -2.37 -6.60
CA PRO A 197 -7.98 -0.98 -6.24
C PRO A 197 -6.70 -0.40 -6.81
N MET A 198 -6.79 0.28 -7.94
CA MET A 198 -5.65 0.96 -8.53
C MET A 198 -5.31 2.17 -7.67
N PRO A 199 -4.10 2.31 -7.18
CA PRO A 199 -3.65 3.59 -6.66
C PRO A 199 -3.76 4.60 -7.81
N TYR A 200 -4.38 5.76 -7.53
CA TYR A 200 -4.70 6.80 -8.51
C TYR A 200 -3.56 7.08 -9.49
N ASN A 201 -3.93 7.17 -10.78
CA ASN A 201 -3.11 7.64 -11.90
C ASN A 201 -1.72 7.02 -12.04
N ILE A 202 -1.69 5.75 -12.47
CA ILE A 202 -0.65 5.39 -13.42
C ILE A 202 -1.17 5.87 -14.79
N GLN A 203 -0.96 7.15 -15.11
CA GLN A 203 -0.86 7.54 -16.50
C GLN A 203 0.31 6.74 -17.06
N ARG A 204 0.00 5.76 -17.90
CA ARG A 204 1.04 5.12 -18.73
C ARG A 204 1.66 6.20 -19.60
N PRO A 205 2.99 6.20 -19.76
CA PRO A 205 3.66 7.09 -20.70
C PRO A 205 3.12 6.90 -22.12
#